data_396447527a31990606813d8c654d55a9
#
_entry.id   396447527a31990606813d8c654d55a9
#
_cell.length_a   1.000
_cell.length_b   1.000
_cell.length_c   1.000
_cell.angle_alpha   90.00
_cell.angle_beta   90.00
_cell.angle_gamma   90.00
#
_symmetry.space_group_name_H-M   'P 1'
#
loop_
_entity.id
_entity.type
_entity.pdbx_description
1 polymer ?
#
loop_
_entity_poly.entity_id
_entity_poly.type
_entity_poly.pdbx_seq_one_letter_code
_entity_poly.pdbx_strand_id
1 'polypeptide(L)'
;DRICGSTSGRTTGKITSQTGIFYNYLIKSKGEEFAKKYLEANEKAISNIEKIIQETKENCDFERQDSYVFTRQETLVDKIKKEQASVDKIEKGKSEFIKQIPLPLEIAGAIKFKEQAQFHPIKYGYALAKKIIDNNGRIFENSKVTEIKREDGKYVVYVNRNKITADFVVITTRYPIVNVPGYHFLKMYQSTSYAIVADVKKELFDGMYINLEVPNISFRTIKDGDRRLLLAVGFDYKTGTDEL
;
A
#
# COMPACT_ATOMS: atom_id res chain seq x y z
N ASP A 1 -10.35 -16.76 -7.99
CA ASP A 1 -10.71 -15.52 -7.27
C ASP A 1 -11.43 -14.54 -8.20
N ARG A 2 -11.96 -13.44 -7.65
CA ARG A 2 -12.60 -12.34 -8.36
C ARG A 2 -11.71 -11.10 -8.32
N ILE A 3 -11.99 -10.14 -9.19
CA ILE A 3 -11.34 -8.82 -9.16
C ILE A 3 -11.46 -8.23 -7.75
N CYS A 4 -10.35 -7.81 -7.18
CA CYS A 4 -10.25 -7.29 -5.81
C CYS A 4 -10.75 -8.25 -4.70
N GLY A 5 -10.97 -9.53 -4.98
CA GLY A 5 -11.49 -10.51 -4.01
C GLY A 5 -10.52 -10.90 -2.89
N SER A 6 -9.24 -10.56 -3.03
CA SER A 6 -8.18 -10.86 -2.05
C SER A 6 -7.60 -9.57 -1.46
N THR A 7 -6.31 -9.53 -1.20
CA THR A 7 -5.58 -8.43 -0.53
C THR A 7 -5.83 -7.06 -1.16
N SER A 8 -5.92 -6.96 -2.50
CA SER A 8 -6.15 -5.68 -3.18
C SER A 8 -7.46 -5.01 -2.77
N GLY A 9 -8.51 -5.80 -2.50
CA GLY A 9 -9.79 -5.26 -2.01
C GLY A 9 -9.86 -5.09 -0.49
N ARG A 10 -8.84 -5.54 0.25
CA ARG A 10 -8.78 -5.49 1.71
C ARG A 10 -7.64 -4.62 2.24
N THR A 11 -7.08 -3.76 1.38
CA THR A 11 -6.04 -2.81 1.77
C THR A 11 -6.64 -1.53 2.34
N THR A 12 -5.86 -0.82 3.13
CA THR A 12 -6.27 0.49 3.69
C THR A 12 -6.44 1.58 2.64
N GLY A 13 -5.94 1.38 1.41
CA GLY A 13 -6.05 2.37 0.32
C GLY A 13 -5.23 3.63 0.53
N LYS A 14 -4.19 3.59 1.35
CA LYS A 14 -3.19 4.65 1.45
C LYS A 14 -2.20 4.51 0.30
N ILE A 15 -1.86 5.63 -0.32
CA ILE A 15 -0.86 5.73 -1.38
C ILE A 15 0.18 6.72 -0.91
N THR A 16 1.33 6.25 -0.47
CA THR A 16 2.34 7.10 0.15
C THR A 16 3.75 6.64 -0.16
N SER A 17 4.66 7.59 -0.35
CA SER A 17 6.10 7.35 -0.37
C SER A 17 6.69 7.19 1.04
N GLN A 18 5.91 7.48 2.07
CA GLN A 18 6.26 7.30 3.47
C GLN A 18 5.96 5.87 3.92
N THR A 19 6.98 5.04 4.04
CA THR A 19 6.91 3.64 4.51
C THR A 19 7.38 3.53 5.96
N GLY A 20 6.64 4.09 6.91
CA GLY A 20 7.06 4.18 8.31
C GLY A 20 8.29 5.08 8.48
N ILE A 21 9.33 4.56 9.13
CA ILE A 21 10.66 5.21 9.29
C ILE A 21 11.71 4.35 8.56
N PHE A 22 11.83 4.53 7.26
CA PHE A 22 12.59 3.64 6.37
C PHE A 22 13.78 4.30 5.67
N TYR A 23 13.74 5.62 5.41
CA TYR A 23 14.78 6.32 4.64
C TYR A 23 16.14 6.37 5.35
N ASN A 24 16.14 6.51 6.68
CA ASN A 24 17.39 6.44 7.45
C ASN A 24 18.08 5.07 7.29
N TYR A 25 17.31 3.99 7.32
CA TYR A 25 17.83 2.66 7.05
C TYR A 25 18.30 2.52 5.60
N LEU A 26 17.51 3.02 4.64
CA LEU A 26 17.80 2.88 3.22
C LEU A 26 19.10 3.61 2.83
N ILE A 27 19.30 4.83 3.33
CA ILE A 27 20.53 5.59 3.13
C ILE A 27 21.74 4.84 3.68
N LYS A 28 21.64 4.30 4.90
CA LYS A 28 22.72 3.54 5.52
C LYS A 28 23.08 2.25 4.80
N SER A 29 22.07 1.58 4.24
CA SER A 29 22.25 0.26 3.61
C SER A 29 22.56 0.32 2.12
N LYS A 30 22.11 1.36 1.41
CA LYS A 30 22.16 1.46 -0.07
C LYS A 30 22.70 2.80 -0.58
N GLY A 31 22.90 3.78 0.29
CA GLY A 31 23.38 5.13 -0.07
C GLY A 31 22.25 6.11 -0.42
N GLU A 32 22.61 7.39 -0.45
CA GLU A 32 21.68 8.50 -0.67
C GLU A 32 21.07 8.49 -2.07
N GLU A 33 21.85 8.18 -3.09
CA GLU A 33 21.38 8.13 -4.49
C GLU A 33 20.26 7.07 -4.67
N PHE A 34 20.44 5.89 -4.07
CA PHE A 34 19.42 4.85 -4.12
C PHE A 34 18.15 5.28 -3.37
N ALA A 35 18.30 5.88 -2.19
CA ALA A 35 17.18 6.36 -1.39
C ALA A 35 16.40 7.47 -2.12
N LYS A 36 17.10 8.35 -2.83
CA LYS A 36 16.48 9.39 -3.68
C LYS A 36 15.68 8.77 -4.82
N LYS A 37 16.27 7.85 -5.58
CA LYS A 37 15.54 7.12 -6.65
C LYS A 37 14.31 6.36 -6.14
N TYR A 38 14.41 5.80 -4.94
CA TYR A 38 13.29 5.13 -4.29
C TYR A 38 12.15 6.12 -3.97
N LEU A 39 12.47 7.29 -3.40
CA LEU A 39 11.49 8.35 -3.14
C LEU A 39 10.84 8.84 -4.43
N GLU A 40 11.62 9.21 -5.44
CA GLU A 40 11.16 9.68 -6.74
C GLU A 40 10.23 8.66 -7.43
N ALA A 41 10.59 7.37 -7.38
CA ALA A 41 9.78 6.30 -7.96
C ALA A 41 8.40 6.18 -7.28
N ASN A 42 8.35 6.28 -5.95
CA ASN A 42 7.10 6.25 -5.20
C ASN A 42 6.24 7.49 -5.43
N GLU A 43 6.83 8.70 -5.47
CA GLU A 43 6.11 9.93 -5.79
C GLU A 43 5.55 9.90 -7.23
N LYS A 44 6.33 9.40 -8.17
CA LYS A 44 5.87 9.17 -9.54
C LYS A 44 4.73 8.14 -9.60
N ALA A 45 4.78 7.11 -8.77
CA ALA A 45 3.70 6.12 -8.70
C ALA A 45 2.39 6.73 -8.20
N ILE A 46 2.42 7.62 -7.19
CA ILE A 46 1.25 8.36 -6.71
C ILE A 46 0.64 9.17 -7.87
N SER A 47 1.47 9.95 -8.57
CA SER A 47 1.03 10.78 -9.70
C SER A 47 0.50 9.95 -10.88
N ASN A 48 1.09 8.78 -11.13
CA ASN A 48 0.61 7.87 -12.17
C ASN A 48 -0.77 7.28 -11.82
N ILE A 49 -1.00 6.91 -10.56
CA ILE A 49 -2.31 6.42 -10.10
C ILE A 49 -3.37 7.51 -10.28
N GLU A 50 -3.07 8.75 -9.87
CA GLU A 50 -3.95 9.90 -10.06
C GLU A 50 -4.30 10.12 -11.53
N LYS A 51 -3.28 10.11 -12.40
CA LYS A 51 -3.46 10.23 -13.87
C LYS A 51 -4.35 9.12 -14.43
N ILE A 52 -4.13 7.86 -14.03
CA ILE A 52 -4.95 6.74 -14.48
C ILE A 52 -6.41 6.92 -14.05
N ILE A 53 -6.66 7.36 -12.81
CA ILE A 53 -8.01 7.64 -12.31
C ILE A 53 -8.68 8.73 -13.16
N GLN A 54 -7.97 9.82 -13.47
CA GLN A 54 -8.48 10.89 -14.33
C GLN A 54 -8.79 10.38 -15.73
N GLU A 55 -7.94 9.54 -16.32
CA GLU A 55 -8.16 8.96 -17.64
C GLU A 55 -9.36 8.02 -17.68
N THR A 56 -9.62 7.25 -16.62
CA THR A 56 -10.75 6.33 -16.56
C THR A 56 -12.08 7.05 -16.37
N LYS A 57 -12.06 8.29 -15.87
CA LYS A 57 -13.24 9.09 -15.48
C LYS A 57 -14.13 8.42 -14.42
N GLU A 58 -13.60 7.40 -13.74
CA GLU A 58 -14.30 6.69 -12.66
C GLU A 58 -14.00 7.36 -11.32
N ASN A 59 -15.03 7.54 -10.49
CA ASN A 59 -14.84 8.05 -9.14
C ASN A 59 -14.24 6.96 -8.25
N CYS A 60 -12.94 7.08 -7.97
CA CYS A 60 -12.22 6.17 -7.07
C CYS A 60 -12.01 6.75 -5.66
N ASP A 61 -12.73 7.82 -5.29
CA ASP A 61 -12.56 8.55 -4.03
C ASP A 61 -11.08 8.94 -3.79
N PHE A 62 -10.38 9.31 -4.85
CA PHE A 62 -9.00 9.75 -4.76
C PHE A 62 -8.93 11.13 -4.12
N GLU A 63 -8.08 11.26 -3.11
CA GLU A 63 -7.85 12.50 -2.38
C GLU A 63 -6.37 12.66 -2.09
N ARG A 64 -5.82 13.85 -2.37
CA ARG A 64 -4.52 14.23 -1.84
C ARG A 64 -4.64 14.47 -0.34
N GLN A 65 -3.77 13.84 0.43
CA GLN A 65 -3.77 13.88 1.89
C GLN A 65 -2.33 13.83 2.40
N ASP A 66 -2.07 14.51 3.50
CA ASP A 66 -0.79 14.38 4.18
C ASP A 66 -0.70 13.04 4.93
N SER A 67 0.51 12.48 5.00
CA SER A 67 0.79 11.24 5.73
C SER A 67 1.65 11.52 6.96
N TYR A 68 1.29 10.91 8.07
CA TYR A 68 1.91 11.13 9.37
C TYR A 68 2.37 9.82 9.99
N VAL A 69 3.63 9.76 10.37
CA VAL A 69 4.13 8.72 11.29
C VAL A 69 4.41 9.41 12.63
N PHE A 70 3.71 9.00 13.67
CA PHE A 70 3.75 9.68 14.96
C PHE A 70 4.11 8.74 16.12
N THR A 71 4.48 9.33 17.23
CA THR A 71 4.70 8.61 18.50
C THR A 71 4.19 9.42 19.69
N ARG A 72 3.71 8.71 20.71
CA ARG A 72 3.37 9.26 22.01
C ARG A 72 4.51 9.11 23.03
N GLN A 73 5.58 8.38 22.67
CA GLN A 73 6.72 8.09 23.52
C GLN A 73 7.89 9.00 23.18
N GLU A 74 8.38 9.76 24.16
CA GLU A 74 9.57 10.63 24.01
C GLU A 74 10.81 9.83 23.56
N THR A 75 10.95 8.59 24.00
CA THR A 75 12.07 7.70 23.63
C THR A 75 12.16 7.40 22.13
N LEU A 76 11.06 7.56 21.38
CA LEU A 76 11.01 7.32 19.93
C LEU A 76 11.18 8.59 19.09
N VAL A 77 11.14 9.78 19.70
CA VAL A 77 11.23 11.05 18.99
C VAL A 77 12.54 11.17 18.18
N ASP A 78 13.66 10.73 18.73
CA ASP A 78 14.94 10.77 18.04
C ASP A 78 14.97 9.90 16.76
N LYS A 79 14.21 8.81 16.72
CA LYS A 79 14.06 8.02 15.51
C LYS A 79 13.33 8.80 14.41
N ILE A 80 12.28 9.52 14.77
CA ILE A 80 11.51 10.39 13.85
C ILE A 80 12.40 11.53 13.34
N LYS A 81 13.15 12.21 14.19
CA LYS A 81 14.05 13.28 13.78
C LYS A 81 15.17 12.79 12.84
N LYS A 82 15.74 11.62 13.10
CA LYS A 82 16.72 10.98 12.22
C LYS A 82 16.14 10.64 10.87
N GLU A 83 14.90 10.17 10.83
CA GLU A 83 14.19 9.90 9.58
C GLU A 83 13.96 11.19 8.78
N GLN A 84 13.44 12.24 9.43
CA GLN A 84 13.21 13.54 8.80
C GLN A 84 14.53 14.12 8.24
N ALA A 85 15.62 14.11 9.03
CA ALA A 85 16.92 14.56 8.56
C ALA A 85 17.47 13.72 7.38
N SER A 86 17.12 12.44 7.32
CA SER A 86 17.48 11.55 6.21
C SER A 86 16.70 11.87 4.95
N VAL A 87 15.41 12.18 5.07
CA VAL A 87 14.58 12.62 3.93
C VAL A 87 15.07 13.98 3.41
N ASP A 88 15.40 14.92 4.30
CA ASP A 88 15.91 16.25 3.89
C ASP A 88 17.23 16.21 3.13
N LYS A 89 18.05 15.19 3.33
CA LYS A 89 19.29 14.98 2.56
C LYS A 89 19.00 14.65 1.09
N ILE A 90 17.95 13.91 0.81
CA ILE A 90 17.60 13.44 -0.54
C ILE A 90 16.60 14.34 -1.24
N GLU A 91 15.67 14.95 -0.47
CA GLU A 91 14.69 15.91 -0.98
C GLU A 91 14.27 16.89 0.12
N LYS A 92 14.88 18.07 0.13
CA LYS A 92 14.65 19.09 1.14
C LYS A 92 13.20 19.59 1.12
N GLY A 93 12.58 19.61 2.30
CA GLY A 93 11.21 20.11 2.49
C GLY A 93 10.11 19.13 2.12
N LYS A 94 10.44 17.90 1.70
CA LYS A 94 9.47 16.84 1.45
C LYS A 94 8.77 16.38 2.72
N SER A 95 9.49 16.39 3.83
CA SER A 95 8.97 16.05 5.14
C SER A 95 9.25 17.14 6.18
N GLU A 96 8.50 17.13 7.26
CA GLU A 96 8.72 18.02 8.40
C GLU A 96 8.50 17.28 9.72
N PHE A 97 9.27 17.66 10.74
CA PHE A 97 9.04 17.23 12.12
C PHE A 97 8.03 18.17 12.78
N ILE A 98 6.98 17.59 13.36
CA ILE A 98 5.92 18.34 14.05
C ILE A 98 5.60 17.74 15.42
N LYS A 99 5.05 18.55 16.31
CA LYS A 99 4.62 18.14 17.67
C LYS A 99 3.11 18.08 17.85
N GLN A 100 2.36 18.40 16.80
CA GLN A 100 0.90 18.34 16.82
C GLN A 100 0.41 17.76 15.49
N ILE A 101 -0.65 16.98 15.53
CA ILE A 101 -1.32 16.39 14.39
C ILE A 101 -2.82 16.67 14.47
N PRO A 102 -3.57 16.61 13.34
CA PRO A 102 -5.01 16.83 13.35
C PRO A 102 -5.83 15.82 14.17
N LEU A 103 -5.22 14.74 14.65
CA LEU A 103 -5.90 13.81 15.58
C LEU A 103 -6.08 14.46 16.97
N PRO A 104 -7.19 14.16 17.67
CA PRO A 104 -7.40 14.62 19.05
C PRO A 104 -6.57 13.78 20.04
N LEU A 105 -5.26 13.73 19.82
CA LEU A 105 -4.29 12.97 20.60
C LEU A 105 -3.08 13.84 20.94
N GLU A 106 -2.61 13.73 22.17
CA GLU A 106 -1.29 14.24 22.54
C GLU A 106 -0.20 13.30 22.03
N ILE A 107 0.77 13.87 21.32
CA ILE A 107 1.91 13.15 20.76
C ILE A 107 3.23 13.76 21.26
N ALA A 108 4.26 12.93 21.33
CA ALA A 108 5.63 13.41 21.56
C ALA A 108 6.25 13.99 20.28
N GLY A 109 5.92 13.46 19.13
CA GLY A 109 6.37 13.95 17.84
C GLY A 109 5.86 13.13 16.66
N ALA A 110 5.93 13.76 15.48
CA ALA A 110 5.58 13.12 14.21
C ALA A 110 6.49 13.59 13.09
N ILE A 111 6.63 12.76 12.07
CA ILE A 111 7.11 13.16 10.74
C ILE A 111 5.92 13.19 9.79
N LYS A 112 5.75 14.31 9.11
CA LYS A 112 4.72 14.57 8.13
C LYS A 112 5.31 14.54 6.74
N PHE A 113 4.70 13.80 5.81
CA PHE A 113 4.94 13.86 4.38
C PHE A 113 3.76 14.55 3.71
N LYS A 114 4.06 15.59 2.91
CA LYS A 114 3.04 16.37 2.20
C LYS A 114 2.64 15.70 0.89
N GLU A 115 1.44 16.05 0.39
CA GLU A 115 0.96 15.69 -0.94
C GLU A 115 0.96 14.18 -1.24
N GLN A 116 0.72 13.38 -0.22
CA GLN A 116 0.47 11.97 -0.38
C GLN A 116 -0.98 11.75 -0.87
N ALA A 117 -1.49 10.52 -0.90
CA ALA A 117 -2.85 10.28 -1.36
C ALA A 117 -3.52 9.10 -0.68
N GLN A 118 -4.84 9.07 -0.79
CA GLN A 118 -5.68 7.93 -0.46
C GLN A 118 -6.74 7.72 -1.55
N PHE A 119 -7.28 6.52 -1.63
CA PHE A 119 -8.30 6.17 -2.62
C PHE A 119 -9.14 4.98 -2.17
N HIS A 120 -10.19 4.66 -2.92
CA HIS A 120 -10.98 3.45 -2.72
C HIS A 120 -10.42 2.31 -3.61
N PRO A 121 -9.72 1.33 -3.04
CA PRO A 121 -8.97 0.34 -3.81
C PRO A 121 -9.84 -0.55 -4.69
N ILE A 122 -11.07 -0.87 -4.27
CA ILE A 122 -11.99 -1.70 -5.05
C ILE A 122 -12.49 -0.91 -6.27
N LYS A 123 -12.90 0.35 -6.10
CA LYS A 123 -13.32 1.21 -7.22
C LYS A 123 -12.20 1.37 -8.25
N TYR A 124 -10.97 1.58 -7.79
CA TYR A 124 -9.80 1.66 -8.66
C TYR A 124 -9.54 0.34 -9.39
N GLY A 125 -9.63 -0.79 -8.71
CA GLY A 125 -9.49 -2.11 -9.34
C GLY A 125 -10.52 -2.38 -10.43
N TYR A 126 -11.76 -1.99 -10.22
CA TYR A 126 -12.81 -2.10 -11.24
C TYR A 126 -12.60 -1.10 -12.40
N ALA A 127 -12.14 0.12 -12.12
CA ALA A 127 -11.78 1.09 -13.16
C ALA A 127 -10.67 0.55 -14.07
N LEU A 128 -9.63 -0.08 -13.49
CA LEU A 128 -8.58 -0.75 -14.25
C LEU A 128 -9.11 -1.93 -15.06
N ALA A 129 -9.98 -2.75 -14.47
CA ALA A 129 -10.58 -3.89 -15.16
C ALA A 129 -11.39 -3.44 -16.38
N LYS A 130 -12.21 -2.39 -16.23
CA LYS A 130 -12.93 -1.77 -17.33
C LYS A 130 -11.98 -1.29 -18.44
N LYS A 131 -10.90 -0.58 -18.07
CA LYS A 131 -9.89 -0.10 -19.03
C LYS A 131 -9.22 -1.25 -19.78
N ILE A 132 -8.99 -2.40 -19.13
CA ILE A 132 -8.46 -3.60 -19.79
C ILE A 132 -9.45 -4.12 -20.86
N ILE A 133 -10.72 -4.24 -20.52
CA ILE A 133 -11.77 -4.71 -21.44
C ILE A 133 -11.96 -3.75 -22.61
N ASP A 134 -12.00 -2.45 -22.33
CA ASP A 134 -12.16 -1.39 -23.35
C ASP A 134 -10.97 -1.38 -24.36
N ASN A 135 -9.81 -1.91 -23.96
CA ASN A 135 -8.64 -2.11 -24.81
C ASN A 135 -8.52 -3.55 -25.35
N ASN A 136 -9.62 -4.28 -25.48
CA ASN A 136 -9.68 -5.66 -25.98
C ASN A 136 -8.90 -6.68 -25.13
N GLY A 137 -8.55 -6.36 -23.90
CA GLY A 137 -8.00 -7.31 -22.95
C GLY A 137 -9.06 -8.28 -22.45
N ARG A 138 -8.64 -9.40 -21.88
CA ARG A 138 -9.54 -10.42 -21.32
C ARG A 138 -9.22 -10.63 -19.85
N ILE A 139 -10.25 -10.75 -19.03
CA ILE A 139 -10.14 -11.07 -17.60
C ILE A 139 -10.91 -12.36 -17.34
N PHE A 140 -10.28 -13.32 -16.69
CA PHE A 140 -10.88 -14.60 -16.34
C PHE A 140 -10.91 -14.74 -14.82
N GLU A 141 -12.05 -14.51 -14.22
CA GLU A 141 -12.28 -14.76 -12.79
C GLU A 141 -12.45 -16.26 -12.52
N ASN A 142 -12.24 -16.66 -11.26
CA ASN A 142 -12.34 -18.04 -10.79
C ASN A 142 -11.51 -19.04 -11.62
N SER A 143 -10.46 -18.56 -12.25
CA SER A 143 -9.56 -19.29 -13.12
C SER A 143 -8.20 -19.47 -12.48
N LYS A 144 -8.06 -20.55 -11.68
CA LYS A 144 -6.84 -20.83 -10.94
C LYS A 144 -5.77 -21.35 -11.88
N VAL A 145 -4.65 -20.64 -11.96
CA VAL A 145 -3.43 -21.13 -12.61
C VAL A 145 -2.79 -22.18 -11.71
N THR A 146 -2.55 -23.35 -12.26
CA THR A 146 -1.97 -24.49 -11.54
C THR A 146 -0.52 -24.75 -11.90
N GLU A 147 -0.13 -24.43 -13.14
CA GLU A 147 1.21 -24.69 -13.65
C GLU A 147 1.56 -23.70 -14.76
N ILE A 148 2.85 -23.39 -14.90
CA ILE A 148 3.42 -22.60 -16.00
C ILE A 148 4.64 -23.38 -16.50
N LYS A 149 4.65 -23.71 -17.78
CA LYS A 149 5.76 -24.39 -18.48
C LYS A 149 6.28 -23.55 -19.63
N ARG A 150 7.48 -23.86 -20.10
CA ARG A 150 8.01 -23.32 -21.36
C ARG A 150 8.08 -24.46 -22.37
N GLU A 151 7.34 -24.32 -23.47
CA GLU A 151 7.23 -25.29 -24.55
C GLU A 151 7.45 -24.56 -25.88
N ASP A 152 8.32 -25.05 -26.73
CA ASP A 152 8.63 -24.50 -28.07
C ASP A 152 8.88 -22.98 -28.10
N GLY A 153 9.61 -22.48 -27.08
CA GLY A 153 9.97 -21.07 -26.94
C GLY A 153 8.88 -20.18 -26.38
N LYS A 154 7.65 -20.68 -26.16
CA LYS A 154 6.50 -19.97 -25.58
C LYS A 154 6.20 -20.45 -24.17
N TYR A 155 5.43 -19.67 -23.43
CA TYR A 155 4.89 -20.09 -22.15
C TYR A 155 3.52 -20.73 -22.33
N VAL A 156 3.31 -21.87 -21.68
CA VAL A 156 2.02 -22.56 -21.58
C VAL A 156 1.56 -22.48 -20.14
N VAL A 157 0.44 -21.80 -19.95
CA VAL A 157 -0.19 -21.58 -18.63
C VAL A 157 -1.37 -22.53 -18.50
N TYR A 158 -1.33 -23.40 -17.50
CA TYR A 158 -2.39 -24.36 -17.23
C TYR A 158 -3.40 -23.76 -16.25
N VAL A 159 -4.66 -23.72 -16.67
CA VAL A 159 -5.77 -23.10 -15.92
C VAL A 159 -6.93 -24.09 -15.87
N ASN A 160 -7.20 -24.69 -14.72
CA ASN A 160 -8.16 -25.76 -14.58
C ASN A 160 -7.84 -26.92 -15.58
N ARG A 161 -8.75 -27.17 -16.56
CA ARG A 161 -8.54 -28.17 -17.62
C ARG A 161 -8.11 -27.56 -18.97
N ASN A 162 -7.87 -26.27 -19.00
CA ASN A 162 -7.51 -25.52 -20.20
C ASN A 162 -6.04 -25.11 -20.16
N LYS A 163 -5.50 -24.76 -21.33
CA LYS A 163 -4.18 -24.16 -21.44
C LYS A 163 -4.22 -22.91 -22.32
N ILE A 164 -3.38 -21.94 -21.95
CA ILE A 164 -3.20 -20.68 -22.67
C ILE A 164 -1.74 -20.57 -23.04
N THR A 165 -1.45 -20.32 -24.32
CA THR A 165 -0.09 -20.08 -24.80
C THR A 165 0.15 -18.57 -24.89
N ALA A 166 1.30 -18.10 -24.40
CA ALA A 166 1.68 -16.70 -24.39
C ALA A 166 3.18 -16.53 -24.65
N ASP A 167 3.56 -15.41 -25.27
CA ASP A 167 4.97 -15.05 -25.44
C ASP A 167 5.62 -14.60 -24.13
N PHE A 168 4.83 -13.96 -23.25
CA PHE A 168 5.27 -13.50 -21.93
C PHE A 168 4.23 -13.84 -20.87
N VAL A 169 4.70 -14.12 -19.65
CA VAL A 169 3.86 -14.31 -18.46
C VAL A 169 4.36 -13.44 -17.33
N VAL A 170 3.49 -12.62 -16.77
CA VAL A 170 3.80 -11.78 -15.60
C VAL A 170 3.06 -12.35 -14.39
N ILE A 171 3.80 -12.77 -13.37
CA ILE A 171 3.25 -13.33 -12.14
C ILE A 171 3.15 -12.20 -11.11
N THR A 172 1.93 -11.75 -10.84
CA THR A 172 1.63 -10.68 -9.87
C THR A 172 0.81 -11.19 -8.68
N THR A 173 0.87 -12.49 -8.44
CA THR A 173 0.24 -13.13 -7.28
C THR A 173 1.05 -12.81 -6.04
N ARG A 174 0.52 -12.12 -5.06
CA ARG A 174 1.19 -11.72 -3.82
C ARG A 174 2.11 -12.80 -3.24
N TYR A 175 1.67 -14.06 -3.23
CA TYR A 175 2.49 -15.22 -2.94
C TYR A 175 2.78 -15.96 -4.24
N PRO A 176 4.06 -16.22 -4.58
CA PRO A 176 4.43 -16.82 -5.86
C PRO A 176 3.84 -18.23 -6.00
N ILE A 177 3.26 -18.51 -7.17
CA ILE A 177 2.77 -19.86 -7.52
C ILE A 177 3.89 -20.74 -8.07
N VAL A 178 4.96 -20.14 -8.60
CA VAL A 178 6.18 -20.83 -9.05
C VAL A 178 7.23 -20.66 -7.96
N ASN A 179 7.57 -21.77 -7.30
CA ASN A 179 8.52 -21.76 -6.18
C ASN A 179 9.93 -22.23 -6.55
N VAL A 180 10.10 -22.84 -7.72
CA VAL A 180 11.40 -23.33 -8.20
C VAL A 180 11.71 -22.72 -9.56
N PRO A 181 12.87 -22.07 -9.75
CA PRO A 181 13.88 -21.71 -8.74
C PRO A 181 13.43 -20.54 -7.85
N GLY A 182 14.01 -20.41 -6.67
CA GLY A 182 13.79 -19.23 -5.81
C GLY A 182 13.36 -19.56 -4.38
N TYR A 183 12.67 -20.68 -4.18
CA TYR A 183 12.23 -21.18 -2.87
C TYR A 183 11.58 -20.09 -2.00
N HIS A 184 10.64 -19.33 -2.59
CA HIS A 184 10.02 -18.17 -1.95
C HIS A 184 9.29 -18.50 -0.66
N PHE A 185 8.74 -19.71 -0.52
CA PHE A 185 8.10 -20.21 0.70
C PHE A 185 9.04 -20.26 1.91
N LEU A 186 10.37 -20.31 1.71
CA LEU A 186 11.36 -20.24 2.79
C LEU A 186 11.71 -18.82 3.21
N LYS A 187 11.36 -17.81 2.38
CA LYS A 187 11.77 -16.42 2.55
C LYS A 187 10.61 -15.47 2.86
N MET A 188 9.39 -15.95 2.71
CA MET A 188 8.18 -15.13 2.83
C MET A 188 7.17 -15.78 3.76
N TYR A 189 6.51 -14.97 4.56
CA TYR A 189 5.34 -15.38 5.31
C TYR A 189 4.23 -14.34 5.12
N GLN A 190 3.00 -14.72 5.36
CA GLN A 190 1.87 -13.81 5.31
C GLN A 190 1.64 -13.20 6.70
N SER A 191 1.28 -11.93 6.71
CA SER A 191 0.83 -11.22 7.90
C SER A 191 -0.63 -10.82 7.74
N THR A 192 -1.38 -10.94 8.81
CA THR A 192 -2.80 -10.56 8.89
C THR A 192 -2.92 -9.38 9.86
N SER A 193 -3.82 -8.45 9.56
CA SER A 193 -4.15 -7.32 10.43
C SER A 193 -5.65 -7.28 10.66
N TYR A 194 -6.08 -6.76 11.79
CA TYR A 194 -7.49 -6.46 12.04
C TYR A 194 -7.85 -5.07 11.51
N ALA A 195 -9.04 -4.95 10.94
CA ALA A 195 -9.57 -3.69 10.46
C ALA A 195 -10.96 -3.43 11.07
N ILE A 196 -11.15 -2.21 11.55
CA ILE A 196 -12.43 -1.73 12.11
C ILE A 196 -12.84 -0.50 11.33
N VAL A 197 -14.11 -0.46 10.92
CA VAL A 197 -14.74 0.72 10.35
C VAL A 197 -15.80 1.19 11.34
N ALA A 198 -15.74 2.47 11.72
CA ALA A 198 -16.66 3.05 12.69
C ALA A 198 -17.31 4.34 12.15
N ASP A 199 -18.61 4.45 12.36
CA ASP A 199 -19.33 5.71 12.24
C ASP A 199 -19.20 6.46 13.58
N VAL A 200 -18.49 7.60 13.56
CA VAL A 200 -18.21 8.37 14.78
C VAL A 200 -19.01 9.66 14.77
N LYS A 201 -19.59 9.99 15.91
CA LYS A 201 -20.43 11.19 16.09
C LYS A 201 -19.66 12.52 16.07
N LYS A 202 -18.34 12.47 16.12
CA LYS A 202 -17.48 13.68 16.11
C LYS A 202 -16.98 13.96 14.70
N GLU A 203 -16.63 15.21 14.45
CA GLU A 203 -15.97 15.61 13.21
C GLU A 203 -14.70 14.77 13.00
N LEU A 204 -14.56 14.23 11.79
CA LEU A 204 -13.43 13.41 11.41
C LEU A 204 -12.31 14.28 10.84
N PHE A 205 -11.11 13.87 11.08
CA PHE A 205 -9.87 14.51 10.67
C PHE A 205 -9.47 14.15 9.24
N ASP A 206 -8.67 15.02 8.63
CA ASP A 206 -7.98 14.76 7.37
C ASP A 206 -6.59 14.17 7.63
N GLY A 207 -6.05 13.47 6.63
CA GLY A 207 -4.74 12.86 6.69
C GLY A 207 -4.74 11.35 6.94
N MET A 208 -3.57 10.77 6.77
CA MET A 208 -3.31 9.35 6.97
C MET A 208 -2.29 9.17 8.10
N TYR A 209 -2.58 8.36 9.07
CA TYR A 209 -1.80 8.25 10.31
C TYR A 209 -1.36 6.82 10.57
N ILE A 210 -0.17 6.67 11.15
CA ILE A 210 0.31 5.42 11.74
C ILE A 210 1.20 5.74 12.95
N ASN A 211 1.03 5.04 14.07
CA ASN A 211 1.92 5.18 15.21
C ASN A 211 3.18 4.32 15.05
N LEU A 212 4.24 4.65 15.79
CA LEU A 212 5.48 3.86 15.85
C LEU A 212 5.50 2.81 16.95
N GLU A 213 4.63 2.90 17.91
CA GLU A 213 4.52 1.94 19.00
C GLU A 213 4.05 0.57 18.49
N VAL A 214 4.39 -0.47 19.23
CA VAL A 214 3.87 -1.82 19.01
C VAL A 214 2.76 -2.06 20.03
N PRO A 215 1.56 -2.47 19.59
CA PRO A 215 1.16 -2.74 18.21
C PRO A 215 0.99 -1.47 17.37
N ASN A 216 1.42 -1.53 16.11
CA ASN A 216 1.16 -0.43 15.17
C ASN A 216 -0.34 -0.33 14.89
N ILE A 217 -0.86 0.89 14.93
CA ILE A 217 -2.24 1.19 14.54
C ILE A 217 -2.23 2.32 13.52
N SER A 218 -2.94 2.10 12.45
CA SER A 218 -3.06 3.00 11.32
C SER A 218 -4.48 3.54 11.22
N PHE A 219 -4.62 4.84 10.99
CA PHE A 219 -5.91 5.52 10.89
C PHE A 219 -6.04 6.30 9.58
N ARG A 220 -7.22 6.34 9.03
CA ARG A 220 -7.64 7.32 8.03
C ARG A 220 -9.17 7.41 7.98
N THR A 221 -9.67 8.43 7.33
CA THR A 221 -11.10 8.52 7.00
C THR A 221 -11.36 7.90 5.62
N ILE A 222 -12.53 7.30 5.47
CA ILE A 222 -13.03 6.76 4.21
C ILE A 222 -14.41 7.33 3.91
N LYS A 223 -14.80 7.34 2.64
CA LYS A 223 -16.16 7.73 2.21
C LYS A 223 -17.03 6.50 2.01
N ASP A 224 -18.30 6.62 2.42
CA ASP A 224 -19.37 5.67 2.16
C ASP A 224 -20.64 6.48 1.79
N GLY A 225 -20.80 6.75 0.49
CA GLY A 225 -21.75 7.74 0.01
C GLY A 225 -21.42 9.14 0.57
N ASP A 226 -22.39 9.76 1.24
CA ASP A 226 -22.23 11.08 1.86
C ASP A 226 -21.62 11.01 3.28
N ARG A 227 -21.41 9.80 3.81
CA ARG A 227 -20.83 9.61 5.14
C ARG A 227 -19.32 9.56 5.10
N ARG A 228 -18.68 10.11 6.13
CA ARG A 228 -17.28 9.88 6.44
C ARG A 228 -17.17 8.91 7.61
N LEU A 229 -16.40 7.86 7.44
CA LEU A 229 -16.20 6.81 8.44
C LEU A 229 -14.73 6.76 8.83
N LEU A 230 -14.45 6.36 10.06
CA LEU A 230 -13.09 6.09 10.53
C LEU A 230 -12.72 4.65 10.20
N LEU A 231 -11.61 4.48 9.47
CA LEU A 231 -10.95 3.19 9.29
C LEU A 231 -9.73 3.12 10.21
N ALA A 232 -9.71 2.15 11.11
CA ALA A 232 -8.57 1.79 11.95
C ALA A 232 -8.08 0.38 11.60
N VAL A 233 -6.76 0.20 11.43
CA VAL A 233 -6.13 -1.09 11.07
C VAL A 233 -4.88 -1.27 11.89
N GLY A 234 -4.68 -2.47 12.44
CA GLY A 234 -3.49 -2.77 13.23
C GLY A 234 -3.51 -4.18 13.79
N PHE A 235 -2.68 -4.38 14.83
CA PHE A 235 -2.50 -5.67 15.49
C PHE A 235 -2.03 -6.76 14.53
N ASP A 236 -0.97 -6.43 13.78
CA ASP A 236 -0.38 -7.34 12.81
C ASP A 236 0.19 -8.58 13.48
N TYR A 237 -0.17 -9.75 12.94
CA TYR A 237 0.35 -11.03 13.39
C TYR A 237 0.70 -11.93 12.19
N LYS A 238 1.57 -12.89 12.42
CA LYS A 238 1.91 -13.89 11.40
C LYS A 238 0.71 -14.80 11.16
N THR A 239 0.22 -14.88 9.93
CA THR A 239 -0.95 -15.71 9.58
C THR A 239 -0.74 -17.17 10.01
N GLY A 240 -1.73 -17.72 10.71
CA GLY A 240 -1.74 -19.10 11.20
C GLY A 240 -1.00 -19.32 12.53
N THR A 241 -0.65 -18.24 13.24
CA THR A 241 -0.01 -18.32 14.58
C THR A 241 -0.88 -17.77 15.70
N ASP A 242 -2.03 -17.22 15.42
CA ASP A 242 -2.97 -16.74 16.42
C ASP A 242 -3.70 -17.94 17.06
N GLU A 243 -3.56 -18.05 18.34
CA GLU A 243 -4.46 -18.83 19.18
C GLU A 243 -5.71 -17.95 19.43
N LEU A 244 -6.81 -18.27 18.78
CA LEU A 244 -8.14 -17.70 19.09
C LEU A 244 -8.75 -18.44 20.28
#